data_9a490e2caa6e35c9f7c118ce7d83f523
#
_entry.id   9a490e2caa6e35c9f7c118ce7d83f523
#
_cell.length_a   1.000
_cell.length_b   1.000
_cell.length_c   1.000
_cell.angle_alpha   90.00
_cell.angle_beta   90.00
_cell.angle_gamma   90.00
#
_symmetry.space_group_name_H-M   'P 1'
#
loop_
_entity.id
_entity.type
_entity.pdbx_description
1 polymer ?
#
loop_
_entity_poly.entity_id
_entity_poly.type
_entity_poly.pdbx_seq_one_letter_code
_entity_poly.pdbx_strand_id
1 'polypeptide(L)'
;MPSPAEGPEGQGHLLAGFDAGQTHTRCLLAWAQAPGNPGLNEPVPERPFQLLAEGEGPGVSHLAAAGGPERFQSALVTSLAAARQQLPRAWQHLPLAAAAIGASGIEAGSPVQQRGHTLAAQSLALAPERLLVTGDERTALRGACGSDAGILVISGTGCIAIGQDGQGREHRCGGWGWLLDGAGSAMDLGRDGLALAVQMADGRLAETELRSQLWQALGAETAQEVKAMVVAPEFGPAGFARLAPV
;
A
#
# COMPACT_ATOMS: atom_id res chain seq x y z
N MET A 1 12.18 15.66 -21.31
CA MET A 1 12.95 14.58 -20.69
C MET A 1 14.40 14.98 -20.76
N PRO A 2 15.15 15.18 -19.67
CA PRO A 2 16.59 15.36 -19.73
C PRO A 2 17.23 14.08 -20.27
N SER A 3 18.35 14.26 -20.98
CA SER A 3 19.11 13.17 -21.60
C SER A 3 19.57 12.15 -20.56
N PRO A 4 19.43 10.83 -20.79
CA PRO A 4 19.77 9.80 -19.80
C PRO A 4 21.27 9.66 -19.49
N ALA A 5 22.11 10.55 -19.98
CA ALA A 5 23.57 10.49 -19.81
C ALA A 5 24.16 11.45 -18.77
N GLU A 6 23.39 12.44 -18.32
CA GLU A 6 23.85 13.41 -17.32
C GLU A 6 23.01 13.26 -16.06
N GLY A 7 23.67 12.91 -14.97
CA GLY A 7 23.02 12.84 -13.66
C GLY A 7 22.48 14.19 -13.20
N PRO A 8 21.64 14.25 -12.11
CA PRO A 8 21.20 15.53 -11.59
C PRO A 8 22.41 16.39 -11.28
N GLU A 9 22.44 17.59 -11.87
CA GLU A 9 23.49 18.57 -11.59
C GLU A 9 23.43 19.00 -10.11
N GLY A 10 24.55 19.03 -9.44
CA GLY A 10 24.70 19.56 -8.09
C GLY A 10 24.85 18.51 -6.97
N GLN A 11 25.17 19.00 -5.78
CA GLN A 11 25.20 18.18 -4.56
C GLN A 11 23.78 17.80 -4.16
N GLY A 12 23.54 16.50 -3.95
CA GLY A 12 22.22 16.02 -3.56
C GLY A 12 22.26 14.62 -2.99
N HIS A 13 21.08 14.08 -2.70
CA HIS A 13 20.90 12.84 -1.98
C HIS A 13 19.93 11.91 -2.72
N LEU A 14 20.29 10.63 -2.83
CA LEU A 14 19.39 9.60 -3.33
C LEU A 14 18.44 9.18 -2.21
N LEU A 15 17.14 9.30 -2.45
CA LEU A 15 16.07 8.91 -1.55
C LEU A 15 15.28 7.76 -2.13
N ALA A 16 14.70 6.93 -1.24
CA ALA A 16 13.78 5.86 -1.65
C ALA A 16 12.43 6.02 -0.94
N GLY A 17 11.33 5.84 -1.70
CA GLY A 17 9.98 5.72 -1.18
C GLY A 17 9.41 4.35 -1.52
N PHE A 18 8.78 3.67 -0.57
CA PHE A 18 8.17 2.36 -0.79
C PHE A 18 6.68 2.39 -0.45
N ASP A 19 5.89 1.85 -1.36
CA ASP A 19 4.50 1.47 -1.16
C ASP A 19 4.43 -0.07 -1.16
N ALA A 20 4.37 -0.65 0.04
CA ALA A 20 4.44 -2.08 0.24
C ALA A 20 3.05 -2.67 0.53
N GLY A 21 2.29 -2.90 -0.53
CA GLY A 21 0.97 -3.51 -0.51
C GLY A 21 1.02 -5.05 -0.40
N GLN A 22 -0.14 -5.67 -0.18
CA GLN A 22 -0.24 -7.13 -0.05
C GLN A 22 0.04 -7.88 -1.37
N THR A 23 -0.20 -7.24 -2.50
CA THR A 23 -0.05 -7.87 -3.83
C THR A 23 1.32 -7.62 -4.43
N HIS A 24 1.81 -6.41 -4.32
CA HIS A 24 3.11 -5.97 -4.86
C HIS A 24 3.67 -4.83 -4.01
N THR A 25 4.96 -4.59 -4.13
CA THR A 25 5.67 -3.47 -3.54
C THR A 25 6.27 -2.61 -4.63
N ARG A 26 6.04 -1.30 -4.58
CA ARG A 26 6.66 -0.31 -5.46
C ARG A 26 7.75 0.43 -4.72
N CYS A 27 8.88 0.63 -5.37
CA CYS A 27 9.97 1.49 -4.92
C CYS A 27 10.16 2.63 -5.90
N LEU A 28 10.10 3.86 -5.42
CA LEU A 28 10.45 5.06 -6.17
C LEU A 28 11.81 5.57 -5.70
N LEU A 29 12.70 5.85 -6.63
CA LEU A 29 13.96 6.53 -6.37
C LEU A 29 13.86 8.00 -6.79
N ALA A 30 14.30 8.88 -5.92
CA ALA A 30 14.27 10.30 -6.14
C ALA A 30 15.61 10.95 -5.77
N TRP A 31 15.94 12.02 -6.46
CA TRP A 31 17.08 12.88 -6.13
C TRP A 31 16.57 14.13 -5.45
N ALA A 32 17.00 14.36 -4.21
CA ALA A 32 16.79 15.61 -3.51
C ALA A 32 18.07 16.43 -3.60
N GLN A 33 17.96 17.65 -4.11
CA GLN A 33 19.08 18.58 -4.07
C GLN A 33 19.36 18.95 -2.60
N ALA A 34 20.65 19.04 -2.23
CA ALA A 34 21.00 19.61 -0.96
C ALA A 34 20.40 21.03 -0.89
N PRO A 35 19.78 21.42 0.26
CA PRO A 35 19.28 22.77 0.40
C PRO A 35 20.47 23.72 0.17
N GLY A 36 20.53 24.31 -1.02
CA GLY A 36 21.37 25.47 -1.27
C GLY A 36 20.95 26.53 -0.25
N ASN A 37 21.87 27.43 0.11
CA ASN A 37 21.47 28.63 0.87
C ASN A 37 20.51 29.41 -0.06
N PRO A 38 19.18 29.29 0.08
CA PRO A 38 18.30 30.04 -0.81
C PRO A 38 18.56 31.51 -0.53
N GLY A 39 18.97 32.24 -1.57
CA GLY A 39 18.95 33.70 -1.49
C GLY A 39 17.56 34.12 -1.01
N LEU A 40 17.46 35.16 -0.19
CA LEU A 40 16.21 35.59 0.47
C LEU A 40 14.99 35.80 -0.45
N ASN A 41 15.13 35.62 -1.76
CA ASN A 41 14.11 35.83 -2.80
C ASN A 41 13.95 34.68 -3.79
N GLU A 42 14.58 33.52 -3.60
CA GLU A 42 14.34 32.37 -4.49
C GLU A 42 13.09 31.62 -4.04
N PRO A 43 12.13 31.35 -4.96
CA PRO A 43 10.97 30.55 -4.64
C PRO A 43 11.42 29.14 -4.28
N VAL A 44 10.95 28.62 -3.15
CA VAL A 44 11.12 27.20 -2.79
C VAL A 44 10.48 26.38 -3.91
N PRO A 45 11.21 25.45 -4.54
CA PRO A 45 10.66 24.66 -5.64
C PRO A 45 9.45 23.87 -5.12
N GLU A 46 8.35 23.86 -5.89
CA GLU A 46 7.12 23.12 -5.58
C GLU A 46 7.38 21.63 -5.33
N ARG A 47 8.47 21.10 -5.90
CA ARG A 47 8.94 19.73 -5.67
C ARG A 47 10.42 19.75 -5.32
N PRO A 48 10.79 19.53 -4.06
CA PRO A 48 12.17 19.52 -3.62
C PRO A 48 12.97 18.29 -4.11
N PHE A 49 12.37 17.44 -4.93
CA PHE A 49 13.00 16.22 -5.46
C PHE A 49 12.59 15.93 -6.89
N GLN A 50 13.47 15.28 -7.62
CA GLN A 50 13.26 14.75 -8.97
C GLN A 50 13.10 13.24 -8.91
N LEU A 51 12.02 12.69 -9.46
CA LEU A 51 11.86 11.25 -9.63
C LEU A 51 12.84 10.73 -10.70
N LEU A 52 13.55 9.65 -10.37
CA LEU A 52 14.57 9.06 -11.21
C LEU A 52 14.18 7.72 -11.81
N ALA A 53 13.61 6.84 -11.00
CA ALA A 53 13.31 5.47 -11.37
C ALA A 53 12.22 4.88 -10.49
N GLU A 54 11.56 3.84 -11.00
CA GLU A 54 10.56 3.05 -10.29
C GLU A 54 10.90 1.56 -10.43
N GLY A 55 10.66 0.76 -9.39
CA GLY A 55 10.86 -0.68 -9.44
C GLY A 55 9.77 -1.42 -8.67
N GLU A 56 9.45 -2.61 -9.12
CA GLU A 56 8.46 -3.48 -8.47
C GLU A 56 9.11 -4.71 -7.84
N GLY A 57 8.49 -5.18 -6.77
CA GLY A 57 8.83 -6.39 -6.05
C GLY A 57 7.58 -7.12 -5.54
N PRO A 58 7.75 -8.27 -4.89
CA PRO A 58 6.64 -9.04 -4.34
C PRO A 58 5.88 -8.26 -3.28
N GLY A 59 4.63 -8.65 -3.05
CA GLY A 59 3.82 -8.08 -1.97
C GLY A 59 4.27 -8.53 -0.59
N VAL A 60 3.83 -7.78 0.42
CA VAL A 60 4.08 -8.08 1.84
C VAL A 60 2.92 -8.85 2.45
N SER A 61 3.17 -9.50 3.58
CA SER A 61 2.16 -10.03 4.47
C SER A 61 2.37 -9.45 5.87
N HIS A 62 1.35 -9.55 6.71
CA HIS A 62 1.45 -9.05 8.08
C HIS A 62 2.72 -9.60 8.77
N LEU A 63 3.50 -8.73 9.42
CA LEU A 63 4.81 -9.12 10.00
C LEU A 63 4.74 -10.18 11.11
N ALA A 64 3.55 -10.39 11.70
CA ALA A 64 3.33 -11.46 12.66
C ALA A 64 2.92 -12.79 12.00
N ALA A 65 2.61 -12.80 10.70
CA ALA A 65 2.30 -14.04 9.97
C ALA A 65 3.57 -14.86 9.71
N ALA A 66 3.39 -16.15 9.49
CA ALA A 66 4.49 -17.04 9.10
C ALA A 66 5.13 -16.55 7.79
N GLY A 67 6.46 -16.39 7.79
CA GLY A 67 7.21 -15.85 6.65
C GLY A 67 6.99 -14.35 6.38
N GLY A 68 6.28 -13.63 7.28
CA GLY A 68 6.01 -12.20 7.13
C GLY A 68 7.26 -11.34 7.10
N PRO A 69 8.22 -11.52 8.04
CA PRO A 69 9.47 -10.78 8.05
C PRO A 69 10.30 -10.97 6.78
N GLU A 70 10.43 -12.21 6.33
CA GLU A 70 11.21 -12.58 5.13
C GLU A 70 10.59 -11.99 3.86
N ARG A 71 9.25 -12.02 3.76
CA ARG A 71 8.52 -11.39 2.65
C ARG A 71 8.70 -9.88 2.65
N PHE A 72 8.63 -9.24 3.80
CA PHE A 72 8.84 -7.79 3.92
C PHE A 72 10.24 -7.40 3.47
N GLN A 73 11.28 -8.10 3.94
CA GLN A 73 12.66 -7.85 3.53
C GLN A 73 12.87 -8.10 2.03
N SER A 74 12.36 -9.22 1.51
CA SER A 74 12.43 -9.54 0.08
C SER A 74 11.74 -8.48 -0.78
N ALA A 75 10.58 -7.98 -0.35
CA ALA A 75 9.83 -6.95 -1.05
C ALA A 75 10.65 -5.66 -1.21
N LEU A 76 11.27 -5.19 -0.12
CA LEU A 76 12.11 -3.99 -0.13
C LEU A 76 13.34 -4.17 -1.00
N VAL A 77 14.08 -5.28 -0.83
CA VAL A 77 15.32 -5.52 -1.58
C VAL A 77 15.06 -5.69 -3.06
N THR A 78 14.03 -6.46 -3.43
CA THR A 78 13.71 -6.74 -4.85
C THR A 78 13.22 -5.48 -5.57
N SER A 79 12.29 -4.73 -4.97
CA SER A 79 11.77 -3.51 -5.60
C SER A 79 12.85 -2.41 -5.72
N LEU A 80 13.73 -2.28 -4.71
CA LEU A 80 14.87 -1.37 -4.78
C LEU A 80 15.85 -1.78 -5.87
N ALA A 81 16.18 -3.07 -5.98
CA ALA A 81 17.08 -3.58 -7.01
C ALA A 81 16.52 -3.32 -8.42
N ALA A 82 15.21 -3.55 -8.62
CA ALA A 82 14.53 -3.27 -9.88
C ALA A 82 14.56 -1.77 -10.23
N ALA A 83 14.32 -0.88 -9.25
CA ALA A 83 14.43 0.57 -9.45
C ALA A 83 15.86 0.99 -9.80
N ARG A 84 16.86 0.46 -9.10
CA ARG A 84 18.29 0.76 -9.35
C ARG A 84 18.74 0.36 -10.75
N GLN A 85 18.22 -0.75 -11.28
CA GLN A 85 18.57 -1.21 -12.64
C GLN A 85 18.15 -0.21 -13.73
N GLN A 86 17.17 0.63 -13.47
CA GLN A 86 16.72 1.68 -14.40
C GLN A 86 17.58 2.95 -14.35
N LEU A 87 18.44 3.08 -13.34
CA LEU A 87 19.36 4.20 -13.25
C LEU A 87 20.55 4.05 -14.20
N PRO A 88 21.20 5.15 -14.63
CA PRO A 88 22.50 5.11 -15.28
C PRO A 88 23.49 4.29 -14.45
N ARG A 89 24.38 3.54 -15.10
CA ARG A 89 25.32 2.62 -14.42
C ARG A 89 26.13 3.28 -13.28
N ALA A 90 26.53 4.51 -13.45
CA ALA A 90 27.27 5.28 -12.45
C ALA A 90 26.47 5.54 -11.17
N TRP A 91 25.12 5.45 -11.23
CA TRP A 91 24.22 5.78 -10.14
C TRP A 91 23.61 4.57 -9.43
N GLN A 92 23.71 3.41 -10.06
CA GLN A 92 23.12 2.17 -9.52
C GLN A 92 23.66 1.79 -8.13
N HIS A 93 24.88 2.24 -7.81
CA HIS A 93 25.57 1.94 -6.55
C HIS A 93 25.61 3.11 -5.56
N LEU A 94 24.96 4.23 -5.89
CA LEU A 94 24.89 5.35 -4.96
C LEU A 94 24.22 4.93 -3.65
N PRO A 95 24.79 5.34 -2.50
CA PRO A 95 24.16 5.05 -1.21
C PRO A 95 22.84 5.79 -1.09
N LEU A 96 21.85 5.12 -0.48
CA LEU A 96 20.63 5.81 -0.05
C LEU A 96 20.94 6.73 1.11
N ALA A 97 20.46 7.96 1.05
CA ALA A 97 20.57 8.90 2.16
C ALA A 97 19.45 8.73 3.19
N ALA A 98 18.23 8.40 2.73
CA ALA A 98 17.08 8.10 3.58
C ALA A 98 16.03 7.29 2.81
N ALA A 99 15.12 6.66 3.54
CA ALA A 99 13.97 5.99 2.95
C ALA A 99 12.69 6.14 3.78
N ALA A 100 11.55 6.19 3.10
CA ALA A 100 10.22 6.12 3.70
C ALA A 100 9.48 4.89 3.18
N ILE A 101 8.87 4.13 4.08
CA ILE A 101 8.17 2.89 3.77
C ILE A 101 6.76 2.97 4.34
N GLY A 102 5.76 2.98 3.46
CA GLY A 102 4.37 2.72 3.78
C GLY A 102 4.08 1.24 3.54
N ALA A 103 3.68 0.51 4.57
CA ALA A 103 3.45 -0.91 4.43
C ALA A 103 2.13 -1.35 5.05
N SER A 104 1.40 -2.17 4.30
CA SER A 104 0.12 -2.75 4.74
C SER A 104 0.29 -3.55 6.03
N GLY A 105 -0.59 -3.32 7.00
CA GLY A 105 -0.58 -3.99 8.29
C GLY A 105 0.45 -3.45 9.30
N ILE A 106 1.08 -2.30 9.03
CA ILE A 106 1.93 -1.61 10.00
C ILE A 106 1.16 -0.45 10.63
N GLU A 107 0.83 -0.59 11.90
CA GLU A 107 0.17 0.45 12.68
C GLU A 107 1.18 1.31 13.42
N ALA A 108 1.00 2.64 13.37
CA ALA A 108 1.90 3.57 14.05
C ALA A 108 1.82 3.40 15.59
N GLY A 109 2.98 3.49 16.23
CA GLY A 109 3.13 3.32 17.68
C GLY A 109 3.09 1.85 18.13
N SER A 110 2.92 0.89 17.21
CA SER A 110 2.80 -0.53 17.54
C SER A 110 4.17 -1.25 17.62
N PRO A 111 4.25 -2.39 18.33
CA PRO A 111 5.44 -3.26 18.25
C PRO A 111 5.74 -3.76 16.83
N VAL A 112 4.71 -3.88 15.99
CA VAL A 112 4.84 -4.27 14.57
C VAL A 112 5.60 -3.20 13.80
N GLN A 113 5.33 -1.91 14.05
CA GLN A 113 6.09 -0.80 13.46
C GLN A 113 7.57 -0.86 13.85
N GLN A 114 7.88 -1.07 15.13
CA GLN A 114 9.27 -1.19 15.60
C GLN A 114 10.00 -2.34 14.92
N ARG A 115 9.32 -3.49 14.79
CA ARG A 115 9.88 -4.65 14.08
C ARG A 115 10.11 -4.33 12.61
N GLY A 116 9.14 -3.73 11.91
CA GLY A 116 9.26 -3.29 10.52
C GLY A 116 10.44 -2.34 10.32
N HIS A 117 10.61 -1.39 11.24
CA HIS A 117 11.72 -0.44 11.22
C HIS A 117 13.08 -1.15 11.33
N THR A 118 13.21 -2.11 12.26
CA THR A 118 14.45 -2.90 12.42
C THR A 118 14.77 -3.71 11.15
N LEU A 119 13.77 -4.38 10.58
CA LEU A 119 13.93 -5.16 9.35
C LEU A 119 14.31 -4.29 8.15
N ALA A 120 13.68 -3.12 8.02
CA ALA A 120 13.99 -2.16 6.96
C ALA A 120 15.43 -1.60 7.09
N ALA A 121 15.87 -1.26 8.30
CA ALA A 121 17.23 -0.81 8.57
C ALA A 121 18.28 -1.84 8.09
N GLN A 122 18.05 -3.10 8.42
CA GLN A 122 18.91 -4.21 8.00
C GLN A 122 18.89 -4.40 6.48
N SER A 123 17.70 -4.42 5.86
CA SER A 123 17.53 -4.70 4.43
C SER A 123 18.10 -3.61 3.52
N LEU A 124 17.99 -2.35 3.95
CA LEU A 124 18.41 -1.19 3.17
C LEU A 124 19.80 -0.68 3.57
N ALA A 125 20.43 -1.27 4.58
CA ALA A 125 21.69 -0.83 5.18
C ALA A 125 21.67 0.67 5.55
N LEU A 126 20.56 1.13 6.12
CA LEU A 126 20.36 2.50 6.57
C LEU A 126 20.36 2.60 8.09
N ALA A 127 20.90 3.70 8.60
CA ALA A 127 20.80 4.04 10.01
C ALA A 127 19.33 4.30 10.40
N PRO A 128 18.90 3.88 11.60
CA PRO A 128 17.49 3.98 12.01
C PRO A 128 16.89 5.38 11.87
N GLU A 129 17.66 6.42 12.17
CA GLU A 129 17.22 7.83 12.08
C GLU A 129 17.02 8.34 10.64
N ARG A 130 17.43 7.55 9.65
CA ARG A 130 17.24 7.84 8.21
C ARG A 130 16.09 7.06 7.59
N LEU A 131 15.30 6.40 8.43
CA LEU A 131 14.16 5.58 8.02
C LEU A 131 12.87 6.08 8.64
N LEU A 132 11.82 6.13 7.82
CA LEU A 132 10.44 6.20 8.27
C LEU A 132 9.74 4.91 7.85
N VAL A 133 9.15 4.19 8.79
CA VAL A 133 8.29 3.03 8.51
C VAL A 133 6.94 3.26 9.15
N THR A 134 5.87 3.19 8.37
CA THR A 134 4.49 3.42 8.83
C THR A 134 3.49 2.63 7.98
N GLY A 135 2.19 2.79 8.24
CA GLY A 135 1.14 2.23 7.39
C GLY A 135 1.10 2.90 6.00
N ASP A 136 0.69 2.12 5.01
CA ASP A 136 0.52 2.58 3.63
C ASP A 136 -0.51 3.71 3.52
N GLU A 137 -1.57 3.68 4.34
CA GLU A 137 -2.57 4.74 4.42
C GLU A 137 -1.99 6.11 4.81
N ARG A 138 -0.96 6.13 5.66
CA ARG A 138 -0.32 7.39 6.09
C ARG A 138 0.57 7.98 5.03
N THR A 139 1.33 7.13 4.34
CA THR A 139 2.15 7.60 3.20
C THR A 139 1.26 8.10 2.08
N ALA A 140 0.11 7.44 1.82
CA ALA A 140 -0.86 7.89 0.85
C ALA A 140 -1.53 9.22 1.25
N LEU A 141 -1.94 9.39 2.52
CA LEU A 141 -2.47 10.67 3.03
C LEU A 141 -1.44 11.79 2.88
N ARG A 142 -0.18 11.54 3.27
CA ARG A 142 0.90 12.51 3.14
C ARG A 142 1.20 12.86 1.69
N GLY A 143 1.14 11.87 0.79
CA GLY A 143 1.30 12.08 -0.66
C GLY A 143 0.19 12.92 -1.29
N ALA A 144 -1.05 12.74 -0.82
CA ALA A 144 -2.23 13.45 -1.33
C ALA A 144 -2.37 14.87 -0.76
N CYS A 145 -2.14 15.06 0.53
CA CYS A 145 -2.45 16.29 1.25
C CYS A 145 -1.20 17.05 1.74
N GLY A 146 -0.01 16.47 1.63
CA GLY A 146 1.19 17.09 2.21
C GLY A 146 1.04 17.29 3.72
N SER A 147 1.21 18.54 4.18
CA SER A 147 0.96 18.96 5.55
C SER A 147 -0.42 19.60 5.76
N ASP A 148 -1.20 19.77 4.71
CA ASP A 148 -2.51 20.39 4.77
C ASP A 148 -3.55 19.45 5.40
N ALA A 149 -4.63 20.03 5.92
CA ALA A 149 -5.77 19.24 6.38
C ALA A 149 -6.39 18.47 5.22
N GLY A 150 -6.72 17.19 5.48
CA GLY A 150 -7.32 16.35 4.46
C GLY A 150 -7.78 15.01 5.01
N ILE A 151 -8.58 14.32 4.22
CA ILE A 151 -9.09 12.98 4.49
C ILE A 151 -8.78 12.08 3.30
N LEU A 152 -8.22 10.92 3.58
CA LEU A 152 -8.03 9.85 2.62
C LEU A 152 -8.98 8.69 2.98
N VAL A 153 -9.68 8.16 1.99
CA VAL A 153 -10.46 6.92 2.10
C VAL A 153 -9.89 5.92 1.11
N ILE A 154 -9.47 4.77 1.60
CA ILE A 154 -9.04 3.64 0.78
C ILE A 154 -10.13 2.58 0.88
N SER A 155 -10.79 2.29 -0.24
CA SER A 155 -11.77 1.23 -0.37
C SER A 155 -11.34 0.29 -1.49
N GLY A 156 -10.92 -0.89 -1.08
CA GLY A 156 -10.48 -2.00 -1.93
C GLY A 156 -10.99 -3.31 -1.34
N THR A 157 -10.16 -4.33 -1.24
CA THR A 157 -10.50 -5.57 -0.53
C THR A 157 -10.87 -5.30 0.93
N GLY A 158 -10.21 -4.36 1.59
CA GLY A 158 -10.59 -3.77 2.88
C GLY A 158 -10.99 -2.31 2.73
N CYS A 159 -11.43 -1.67 3.81
CA CYS A 159 -11.73 -0.24 3.84
C CYS A 159 -11.10 0.41 5.07
N ILE A 160 -10.52 1.60 4.86
CA ILE A 160 -9.94 2.42 5.92
C ILE A 160 -10.08 3.90 5.55
N ALA A 161 -10.36 4.74 6.52
CA ALA A 161 -10.30 6.18 6.41
C ALA A 161 -9.26 6.74 7.39
N ILE A 162 -8.46 7.69 6.93
CA ILE A 162 -7.52 8.43 7.76
C ILE A 162 -7.60 9.90 7.40
N GLY A 163 -7.59 10.77 8.41
CA GLY A 163 -7.57 12.20 8.22
C GLY A 163 -6.50 12.87 9.06
N GLN A 164 -6.05 14.03 8.60
CA GLN A 164 -5.23 14.94 9.38
C GLN A 164 -5.87 16.33 9.39
N ASP A 165 -5.76 17.04 10.51
CA ASP A 165 -6.18 18.45 10.61
C ASP A 165 -5.02 19.39 10.28
N GLY A 166 -5.32 20.72 10.23
CA GLY A 166 -4.30 21.75 10.00
C GLY A 166 -3.24 21.89 11.10
N GLN A 167 -3.34 21.12 12.19
CA GLN A 167 -2.35 21.03 13.26
C GLN A 167 -1.53 19.73 13.18
N GLY A 168 -1.75 18.90 12.17
CA GLY A 168 -1.09 17.62 12.00
C GLY A 168 -1.59 16.51 12.93
N ARG A 169 -2.75 16.70 13.60
CA ARG A 169 -3.36 15.63 14.39
C ARG A 169 -4.06 14.67 13.46
N GLU A 170 -3.72 13.39 13.58
CA GLU A 170 -4.28 12.33 12.77
C GLU A 170 -5.39 11.59 13.50
N HIS A 171 -6.41 11.15 12.76
CA HIS A 171 -7.43 10.24 13.21
C HIS A 171 -7.70 9.18 12.15
N ARG A 172 -7.81 7.92 12.60
CA ARG A 172 -8.06 6.76 11.75
C ARG A 172 -9.40 6.13 12.11
N CYS A 173 -10.18 5.77 11.10
CA CYS A 173 -11.42 5.00 11.22
C CYS A 173 -11.37 3.77 10.33
N GLY A 174 -11.86 2.66 10.81
CA GLY A 174 -11.87 1.41 10.06
C GLY A 174 -10.50 0.72 9.95
N GLY A 175 -10.40 -0.24 9.02
CA GLY A 175 -9.16 -0.97 8.79
C GLY A 175 -8.83 -2.02 9.88
N TRP A 176 -9.84 -2.52 10.59
CA TRP A 176 -9.67 -3.55 11.64
C TRP A 176 -9.63 -4.98 11.11
N GLY A 177 -9.63 -5.13 9.80
CA GLY A 177 -9.63 -6.43 9.13
C GLY A 177 -11.04 -6.96 8.88
N TRP A 178 -11.16 -7.78 7.86
CA TRP A 178 -12.43 -8.23 7.28
C TRP A 178 -13.34 -9.02 8.23
N LEU A 179 -12.78 -9.62 9.28
CA LEU A 179 -13.57 -10.34 10.30
C LEU A 179 -14.27 -9.40 11.28
N LEU A 180 -13.73 -8.22 11.52
CA LEU A 180 -14.21 -7.29 12.53
C LEU A 180 -14.88 -6.07 11.91
N ASP A 181 -14.34 -5.59 10.81
CA ASP A 181 -14.75 -4.33 10.20
C ASP A 181 -14.40 -4.31 8.70
N GLY A 182 -15.41 -4.60 7.91
CA GLY A 182 -15.31 -4.61 6.44
C GLY A 182 -16.13 -3.50 5.78
N ALA A 183 -16.86 -2.69 6.56
CA ALA A 183 -17.83 -1.74 6.06
C ALA A 183 -17.26 -0.82 4.98
N GLY A 184 -17.93 -0.77 3.82
CA GLY A 184 -17.51 0.01 2.67
C GLY A 184 -16.40 -0.61 1.82
N SER A 185 -15.98 -1.84 2.10
CA SER A 185 -15.01 -2.58 1.28
C SER A 185 -15.68 -3.40 0.18
N ALA A 186 -14.93 -3.71 -0.88
CA ALA A 186 -15.38 -4.65 -1.91
C ALA A 186 -15.67 -6.05 -1.34
N MET A 187 -14.91 -6.48 -0.31
CA MET A 187 -15.17 -7.74 0.39
C MET A 187 -16.54 -7.73 1.05
N ASP A 188 -16.89 -6.65 1.74
CA ASP A 188 -18.17 -6.51 2.44
C ASP A 188 -19.35 -6.52 1.46
N LEU A 189 -19.21 -5.75 0.36
CA LEU A 189 -20.20 -5.73 -0.72
C LEU A 189 -20.44 -7.13 -1.32
N GLY A 190 -19.37 -7.84 -1.65
CA GLY A 190 -19.48 -9.18 -2.21
C GLY A 190 -20.03 -10.21 -1.22
N ARG A 191 -19.65 -10.14 0.05
CA ARG A 191 -20.20 -10.98 1.11
C ARG A 191 -21.69 -10.74 1.31
N ASP A 192 -22.10 -9.49 1.42
CA ASP A 192 -23.49 -9.13 1.64
C ASP A 192 -24.34 -9.44 0.39
N GLY A 193 -23.81 -9.21 -0.80
CA GLY A 193 -24.45 -9.65 -2.04
C GLY A 193 -24.71 -11.16 -2.07
N LEU A 194 -23.72 -11.99 -1.70
CA LEU A 194 -23.93 -13.44 -1.60
C LEU A 194 -24.90 -13.82 -0.48
N ALA A 195 -24.89 -13.11 0.65
CA ALA A 195 -25.86 -13.34 1.72
C ALA A 195 -27.30 -13.07 1.25
N LEU A 196 -27.51 -12.03 0.44
CA LEU A 196 -28.81 -11.77 -0.17
C LEU A 196 -29.17 -12.85 -1.22
N ALA A 197 -28.21 -13.25 -2.05
CA ALA A 197 -28.40 -14.26 -3.08
C ALA A 197 -28.86 -15.61 -2.50
N VAL A 198 -28.27 -16.07 -1.39
CA VAL A 198 -28.70 -17.33 -0.76
C VAL A 198 -30.09 -17.18 -0.09
N GLN A 199 -30.46 -16.00 0.39
CA GLN A 199 -31.79 -15.73 0.92
C GLN A 199 -32.86 -15.71 -0.18
N MET A 200 -32.50 -15.31 -1.40
CA MET A 200 -33.37 -15.46 -2.57
C MET A 200 -33.52 -16.93 -2.94
N ALA A 201 -32.43 -17.71 -2.94
CA ALA A 201 -32.47 -19.12 -3.28
C ALA A 201 -33.32 -19.98 -2.35
N ASP A 202 -33.43 -19.61 -1.06
CA ASP A 202 -34.25 -20.33 -0.09
C ASP A 202 -35.63 -19.69 0.15
N GLY A 203 -36.01 -18.67 -0.65
CA GLY A 203 -37.32 -18.06 -0.65
C GLY A 203 -37.61 -17.03 0.45
N ARG A 204 -36.58 -16.63 1.22
CA ARG A 204 -36.73 -15.55 2.24
C ARG A 204 -36.81 -14.16 1.63
N LEU A 205 -36.24 -13.98 0.42
CA LEU A 205 -36.31 -12.74 -0.35
C LEU A 205 -36.86 -13.01 -1.76
N ALA A 206 -37.45 -11.99 -2.35
CA ALA A 206 -37.87 -12.04 -3.74
C ALA A 206 -36.67 -12.21 -4.66
N GLU A 207 -36.85 -13.01 -5.70
CA GLU A 207 -35.83 -13.27 -6.74
C GLU A 207 -35.49 -12.00 -7.50
N THR A 208 -34.19 -11.76 -7.74
CA THR A 208 -33.69 -10.72 -8.62
C THR A 208 -32.51 -11.24 -9.44
N GLU A 209 -32.04 -10.44 -10.42
CA GLU A 209 -30.88 -10.77 -11.24
C GLU A 209 -29.59 -10.88 -10.43
N LEU A 210 -29.51 -10.25 -9.26
CA LEU A 210 -28.34 -10.28 -8.37
C LEU A 210 -27.88 -11.72 -8.09
N ARG A 211 -28.81 -12.62 -7.77
CA ARG A 211 -28.50 -14.02 -7.50
C ARG A 211 -27.87 -14.70 -8.71
N SER A 212 -28.50 -14.59 -9.88
CA SER A 212 -28.02 -15.27 -11.09
C SER A 212 -26.65 -14.73 -11.52
N GLN A 213 -26.44 -13.41 -11.44
CA GLN A 213 -25.17 -12.79 -11.80
C GLN A 213 -24.03 -13.19 -10.86
N LEU A 214 -24.25 -13.18 -9.54
CA LEU A 214 -23.24 -13.59 -8.57
C LEU A 214 -22.90 -15.09 -8.69
N TRP A 215 -23.91 -15.95 -8.91
CA TRP A 215 -23.67 -17.38 -9.08
C TRP A 215 -22.93 -17.68 -10.39
N GLN A 216 -23.28 -16.98 -11.46
CA GLN A 216 -22.54 -17.06 -12.72
C GLN A 216 -21.08 -16.62 -12.56
N ALA A 217 -20.82 -15.53 -11.83
CA ALA A 217 -19.46 -15.05 -11.55
C ALA A 217 -18.62 -16.05 -10.73
N LEU A 218 -19.28 -16.87 -9.90
CA LEU A 218 -18.64 -17.95 -9.16
C LEU A 218 -18.53 -19.26 -9.96
N GLY A 219 -19.30 -19.43 -11.03
CA GLY A 219 -19.46 -20.71 -11.71
C GLY A 219 -20.25 -21.72 -10.87
N ALA A 220 -21.20 -21.24 -10.06
CA ALA A 220 -22.06 -22.06 -9.20
C ALA A 220 -23.50 -22.11 -9.73
N GLU A 221 -24.19 -23.22 -9.53
CA GLU A 221 -25.60 -23.41 -9.91
C GLU A 221 -26.51 -23.52 -8.68
N THR A 222 -25.96 -23.87 -7.52
CA THR A 222 -26.71 -24.13 -6.29
C THR A 222 -26.16 -23.37 -5.09
N ALA A 223 -27.00 -23.12 -4.09
CA ALA A 223 -26.58 -22.51 -2.82
C ALA A 223 -25.55 -23.39 -2.08
N GLN A 224 -25.63 -24.71 -2.26
CA GLN A 224 -24.68 -25.67 -1.67
C GLN A 224 -23.29 -25.51 -2.27
N GLU A 225 -23.18 -25.31 -3.58
CA GLU A 225 -21.90 -25.05 -4.25
C GLU A 225 -21.32 -23.71 -3.81
N VAL A 226 -22.12 -22.63 -3.76
CA VAL A 226 -21.69 -21.34 -3.22
C VAL A 226 -21.13 -21.50 -1.80
N LYS A 227 -21.86 -22.21 -0.94
CA LYS A 227 -21.41 -22.49 0.43
C LYS A 227 -20.08 -23.23 0.46
N ALA A 228 -19.92 -24.26 -0.36
CA ALA A 228 -18.67 -25.03 -0.43
C ALA A 228 -17.49 -24.17 -0.88
N MET A 229 -17.70 -23.27 -1.86
CA MET A 229 -16.67 -22.35 -2.33
C MET A 229 -16.25 -21.34 -1.27
N VAL A 230 -17.20 -20.69 -0.60
CA VAL A 230 -16.87 -19.59 0.34
C VAL A 230 -16.23 -20.05 1.65
N VAL A 231 -16.41 -21.32 2.03
CA VAL A 231 -15.76 -21.89 3.22
C VAL A 231 -14.36 -22.44 2.93
N ALA A 232 -13.98 -22.54 1.66
CA ALA A 232 -12.64 -22.99 1.28
C ALA A 232 -11.58 -21.94 1.70
N PRO A 233 -10.47 -22.36 2.32
CA PRO A 233 -9.46 -21.41 2.86
C PRO A 233 -8.91 -20.44 1.82
N GLU A 234 -8.85 -20.84 0.55
CA GLU A 234 -8.35 -20.07 -0.57
C GLU A 234 -9.31 -18.96 -1.03
N PHE A 235 -10.60 -19.04 -0.68
CA PHE A 235 -11.58 -18.03 -1.09
C PHE A 235 -11.34 -16.70 -0.39
N GLY A 236 -11.33 -16.69 0.92
CA GLY A 236 -10.98 -15.56 1.77
C GLY A 236 -11.60 -14.21 1.39
N PRO A 237 -11.09 -13.10 1.93
CA PRO A 237 -11.63 -11.77 1.63
C PRO A 237 -11.47 -11.36 0.16
N ALA A 238 -10.44 -11.82 -0.53
CA ALA A 238 -10.25 -11.54 -1.95
C ALA A 238 -11.30 -12.23 -2.83
N GLY A 239 -11.75 -13.43 -2.43
CA GLY A 239 -12.83 -14.13 -3.09
C GLY A 239 -14.15 -13.37 -3.03
N PHE A 240 -14.48 -12.76 -1.89
CA PHE A 240 -15.65 -11.89 -1.79
C PHE A 240 -15.44 -10.58 -2.57
N ALA A 241 -14.29 -9.93 -2.43
CA ALA A 241 -14.03 -8.63 -3.04
C ALA A 241 -14.16 -8.62 -4.56
N ARG A 242 -13.80 -9.72 -5.25
CA ARG A 242 -13.95 -9.83 -6.71
C ARG A 242 -15.42 -9.85 -7.19
N LEU A 243 -16.37 -10.05 -6.28
CA LEU A 243 -17.80 -10.03 -6.59
C LEU A 243 -18.44 -8.65 -6.49
N ALA A 244 -17.76 -7.67 -5.92
CA ALA A 244 -18.29 -6.31 -5.76
C ALA A 244 -18.65 -5.59 -7.08
N PRO A 245 -17.98 -5.86 -8.24
CA PRO A 245 -18.35 -5.25 -9.52
C PRO A 245 -19.58 -5.90 -10.19
N VAL A 246 -20.04 -7.05 -9.70
CA VAL A 246 -21.21 -7.77 -10.22
C VAL A 246 -22.51 -7.11 -9.78
#